data_ed433828cd0b953e9f2e27dcf4238ebd
#
_entry.id   ed433828cd0b953e9f2e27dcf4238ebd
#
_cell.length_a   1.000
_cell.length_b   1.000
_cell.length_c   1.000
_cell.angle_alpha   90.00
_cell.angle_beta   90.00
_cell.angle_gamma   90.00
#
_symmetry.space_group_name_H-M   'P 1'
#
loop_
_entity.id
_entity.type
_entity.pdbx_description
1 polymer ?
#
loop_
_entity_poly.entity_id
_entity_poly.type
_entity_poly.pdbx_seq_one_letter_code
_entity_poly.pdbx_strand_id
1 'polypeptide(L)'
;MNFLEKMREGIRKRMMNWLQPQPGIHAIQIQEMMDFELSAIRNRIWYRGDGNELEQLYQQSAESADRHKFWASRCSPGMEMRKIHTGLPGLMIKTINGIIVAAMGEFEFGEGNDVQSDVWKEIAKKNKFRKKFEKSLKEVLYIGDGAYKITIDTDISQYPILEWYPGERVEFVYERGQLKEIAFKTPYKKGFTQYTLVEYYGYGYVNSVLYKGETEVPLNSIKATEKLLPEVTFDKSVILGVPLMIYENTKFEGRGGSIFDGKLDSFDAYDEAWSQWMDALRAGRAKTYIPENIIPRNPETGELLKPNPFDNRFIATGSDMGENARNEVKVEQPVIPHDSYLASYVTALDQCLQGIISPSTLGIDVKKLDNAEAQREKEKATLYTRDAIIEALQETLPELASACINAYHILHKEPVAELEPSIDFGEYSNPSFESQVETLSKARPGSPIMSIEAQVEEMWGDNKDEDWKKQEVARLKAEAGIVEMEEPGVNTSLGEFNIQGGDGNAGEGGEEDVSNEPEGVQGTP
;
A
#
# COMPACT_ATOMS: atom_id res chain seq x y z
N MET A 1 25.10 -51.65 20.54
CA MET A 1 24.72 -50.52 21.43
C MET A 1 24.12 -51.10 22.70
N ASN A 2 24.84 -51.02 23.83
CA ASN A 2 24.43 -51.58 25.11
C ASN A 2 23.23 -50.85 25.69
N PHE A 3 22.38 -51.53 26.46
CA PHE A 3 21.20 -50.98 27.12
C PHE A 3 21.52 -49.69 27.92
N LEU A 4 22.68 -49.63 28.55
CA LEU A 4 23.19 -48.45 29.27
C LEU A 4 23.50 -47.25 28.33
N GLU A 5 23.92 -47.50 27.10
CA GLU A 5 24.15 -46.44 26.10
C GLU A 5 22.83 -45.83 25.60
N LYS A 6 21.81 -46.69 25.34
CA LYS A 6 20.46 -46.21 24.97
C LYS A 6 19.81 -45.39 26.09
N MET A 7 20.02 -45.80 27.34
CA MET A 7 19.50 -45.06 28.50
C MET A 7 20.22 -43.71 28.70
N ARG A 8 21.55 -43.67 28.48
CA ARG A 8 22.33 -42.43 28.48
C ARG A 8 21.92 -41.50 27.35
N GLU A 9 21.70 -42.00 26.16
CA GLU A 9 21.19 -41.17 25.04
C GLU A 9 19.79 -40.63 25.30
N GLY A 10 18.90 -41.45 25.90
CA GLY A 10 17.56 -41.02 26.27
C GLY A 10 17.56 -39.91 27.34
N ILE A 11 18.44 -40.02 28.35
CA ILE A 11 18.61 -39.00 29.39
C ILE A 11 19.24 -37.74 28.76
N ARG A 12 20.25 -37.86 27.91
CA ARG A 12 20.92 -36.77 27.21
C ARG A 12 19.94 -36.01 26.30
N LYS A 13 19.08 -36.72 25.56
CA LYS A 13 18.03 -36.11 24.73
C LYS A 13 16.99 -35.33 25.56
N ARG A 14 16.56 -35.88 26.72
CA ARG A 14 15.66 -35.19 27.62
C ARG A 14 16.29 -33.94 28.27
N MET A 15 17.57 -34.04 28.68
CA MET A 15 18.31 -32.88 29.19
C MET A 15 18.53 -31.83 28.12
N MET A 16 18.86 -32.20 26.88
CA MET A 16 19.01 -31.30 25.76
C MET A 16 17.70 -30.55 25.44
N ASN A 17 16.56 -31.27 25.46
CA ASN A 17 15.25 -30.66 25.28
C ASN A 17 14.84 -29.77 26.45
N TRP A 18 15.27 -30.05 27.68
CA TRP A 18 14.98 -29.25 28.84
C TRP A 18 15.87 -27.99 28.94
N LEU A 19 17.18 -28.16 28.66
CA LEU A 19 18.15 -27.05 28.71
C LEU A 19 18.06 -26.14 27.50
N GLN A 20 17.43 -26.59 26.40
CA GLN A 20 17.37 -25.86 25.11
C GLN A 20 18.70 -25.15 24.81
N PRO A 21 19.83 -25.90 24.74
CA PRO A 21 21.13 -25.32 24.50
C PRO A 21 21.08 -24.57 23.18
N GLN A 22 21.43 -23.28 23.20
CA GLN A 22 21.53 -22.49 22.00
C GLN A 22 22.55 -23.15 21.05
N PRO A 23 22.24 -23.38 19.79
CA PRO A 23 23.21 -23.85 18.83
C PRO A 23 24.38 -22.88 18.75
N GLY A 24 25.61 -23.41 18.58
CA GLY A 24 26.78 -22.55 18.36
C GLY A 24 26.57 -21.66 17.12
N ILE A 25 27.28 -20.54 17.06
CA ILE A 25 27.13 -19.50 16.00
C ILE A 25 27.19 -20.10 14.58
N HIS A 26 27.96 -21.19 14.38
CA HIS A 26 28.05 -21.89 13.08
C HIS A 26 26.94 -22.90 12.80
N ALA A 27 26.01 -23.11 13.75
CA ALA A 27 24.90 -24.06 13.65
C ALA A 27 23.54 -23.40 13.80
N ILE A 28 23.47 -22.06 13.75
CA ILE A 28 22.19 -21.35 13.76
C ILE A 28 21.54 -21.56 12.39
N GLN A 29 20.43 -22.29 12.38
CA GLN A 29 19.56 -22.42 11.23
C GLN A 29 18.23 -21.75 11.59
N ILE A 30 17.91 -20.68 10.88
CA ILE A 30 16.60 -20.04 10.98
C ILE A 30 15.71 -20.78 9.99
N GLN A 31 14.67 -21.44 10.52
CA GLN A 31 13.67 -22.09 9.69
C GLN A 31 12.41 -21.21 9.67
N GLU A 32 11.98 -20.84 8.48
CA GLU A 32 10.72 -20.11 8.34
C GLU A 32 9.55 -21.00 8.77
N MET A 33 8.68 -20.43 9.61
CA MET A 33 7.54 -21.16 10.18
C MET A 33 6.40 -21.35 9.18
N MET A 34 6.35 -20.54 8.15
CA MET A 34 5.34 -20.55 7.08
C MET A 34 6.02 -20.43 5.74
N ASP A 35 5.48 -21.08 4.73
CA ASP A 35 5.80 -20.81 3.34
C ASP A 35 5.14 -19.51 2.85
N PHE A 36 5.47 -19.09 1.63
CA PHE A 36 4.91 -17.87 1.05
C PHE A 36 3.38 -17.95 0.90
N GLU A 37 2.82 -19.09 0.52
CA GLU A 37 1.38 -19.28 0.31
C GLU A 37 0.60 -19.09 1.62
N LEU A 38 1.08 -19.67 2.72
CA LEU A 38 0.48 -19.50 4.05
C LEU A 38 0.63 -18.05 4.56
N SER A 39 1.78 -17.41 4.31
CA SER A 39 1.99 -16.00 4.63
C SER A 39 1.02 -15.11 3.86
N ALA A 40 0.79 -15.37 2.58
CA ALA A 40 -0.19 -14.65 1.76
C ALA A 40 -1.64 -14.81 2.28
N ILE A 41 -2.01 -16.03 2.70
CA ILE A 41 -3.33 -16.30 3.31
C ILE A 41 -3.49 -15.53 4.61
N ARG A 42 -2.47 -15.54 5.49
CA ARG A 42 -2.46 -14.77 6.75
C ARG A 42 -2.66 -13.28 6.50
N ASN A 43 -1.89 -12.70 5.58
CA ASN A 43 -1.97 -11.29 5.24
C ASN A 43 -3.34 -10.92 4.64
N ARG A 44 -3.94 -11.82 3.86
CA ARG A 44 -5.30 -11.66 3.34
C ARG A 44 -6.36 -11.64 4.44
N ILE A 45 -6.24 -12.48 5.47
CA ILE A 45 -7.15 -12.48 6.62
C ILE A 45 -7.04 -11.16 7.38
N TRP A 46 -5.84 -10.63 7.60
CA TRP A 46 -5.62 -9.32 8.19
C TRP A 46 -6.23 -8.17 7.36
N TYR A 47 -6.08 -8.24 6.02
CA TYR A 47 -6.71 -7.27 5.12
C TYR A 47 -8.24 -7.32 5.16
N ARG A 48 -8.83 -8.51 5.22
CA ARG A 48 -10.29 -8.70 5.28
C ARG A 48 -10.88 -8.20 6.58
N GLY A 49 -10.16 -8.35 7.67
CA GLY A 49 -10.54 -7.82 8.97
C GLY A 49 -11.71 -8.54 9.64
N ASP A 50 -11.93 -9.82 9.34
CA ASP A 50 -12.90 -10.64 10.06
C ASP A 50 -12.27 -11.23 11.33
N GLY A 51 -12.75 -10.78 12.51
CA GLY A 51 -12.26 -11.24 13.81
C GLY A 51 -12.38 -12.75 14.00
N ASN A 52 -13.41 -13.39 13.44
CA ASN A 52 -13.56 -14.85 13.55
C ASN A 52 -12.50 -15.59 12.71
N GLU A 53 -12.16 -15.07 11.52
CA GLU A 53 -11.10 -15.64 10.70
C GLU A 53 -9.72 -15.46 11.36
N LEU A 54 -9.46 -14.30 11.97
CA LEU A 54 -8.24 -14.04 12.73
C LEU A 54 -8.12 -14.99 13.92
N GLU A 55 -9.18 -15.17 14.70
CA GLU A 55 -9.17 -16.09 15.82
C GLU A 55 -8.92 -17.53 15.36
N GLN A 56 -9.57 -18.00 14.31
CA GLN A 56 -9.35 -19.33 13.74
C GLN A 56 -7.90 -19.52 13.25
N LEU A 57 -7.34 -18.54 12.54
CA LEU A 57 -5.97 -18.54 12.07
C LEU A 57 -4.98 -18.75 13.23
N TYR A 58 -5.07 -17.90 14.25
CA TYR A 58 -4.14 -17.93 15.37
C TYR A 58 -4.38 -19.09 16.33
N GLN A 59 -5.59 -19.61 16.43
CA GLN A 59 -5.85 -20.84 17.18
C GLN A 59 -5.27 -22.09 16.51
N GLN A 60 -5.24 -22.13 15.17
CA GLN A 60 -4.61 -23.22 14.41
C GLN A 60 -3.08 -23.17 14.51
N SER A 61 -2.48 -21.98 14.57
CA SER A 61 -1.03 -21.79 14.72
C SER A 61 -0.55 -21.74 16.18
N ALA A 62 -1.46 -21.74 17.17
CA ALA A 62 -1.14 -21.57 18.59
C ALA A 62 -0.26 -22.66 19.21
N GLU A 63 -0.11 -23.81 18.55
CA GLU A 63 0.81 -24.88 19.01
C GLU A 63 2.28 -24.56 18.76
N SER A 64 2.57 -23.53 17.92
CA SER A 64 3.92 -23.13 17.54
C SER A 64 4.36 -21.81 18.22
N ALA A 65 4.63 -20.79 17.42
CA ALA A 65 5.19 -19.52 17.89
C ALA A 65 4.14 -18.48 18.32
N ASP A 66 2.90 -18.61 17.85
CA ASP A 66 1.89 -17.55 17.93
C ASP A 66 1.03 -17.57 19.21
N ARG A 67 1.27 -18.53 20.13
CA ARG A 67 0.46 -18.68 21.36
C ARG A 67 0.44 -17.44 22.28
N HIS A 68 1.39 -16.52 22.10
CA HIS A 68 1.52 -15.29 22.86
C HIS A 68 0.78 -14.11 22.20
N LYS A 69 0.23 -14.29 21.02
CA LYS A 69 -0.53 -13.26 20.33
C LYS A 69 -1.90 -13.06 20.97
N PHE A 70 -2.40 -11.83 20.90
CA PHE A 70 -3.72 -11.50 21.42
C PHE A 70 -4.82 -12.36 20.78
N TRP A 71 -4.77 -12.54 19.46
CA TRP A 71 -5.76 -13.35 18.74
C TRP A 71 -5.69 -14.84 19.06
N ALA A 72 -4.53 -15.36 19.47
CA ALA A 72 -4.34 -16.74 19.92
C ALA A 72 -4.78 -16.96 21.38
N SER A 73 -4.87 -15.90 22.19
CA SER A 73 -5.19 -16.00 23.61
C SER A 73 -6.58 -16.59 23.85
N ARG A 74 -6.70 -17.47 24.84
CA ARG A 74 -7.97 -18.06 25.29
C ARG A 74 -8.26 -17.54 26.69
N CYS A 75 -9.45 -16.99 26.88
CA CYS A 75 -9.92 -16.57 28.20
C CYS A 75 -10.49 -17.76 28.96
N SER A 76 -10.40 -17.72 30.29
CA SER A 76 -11.09 -18.70 31.13
C SER A 76 -12.61 -18.53 31.01
N PRO A 77 -13.39 -19.64 31.08
CA PRO A 77 -14.84 -19.55 31.03
C PRO A 77 -15.38 -18.56 32.05
N GLY A 78 -16.24 -17.65 31.60
CA GLY A 78 -16.82 -16.59 32.41
C GLY A 78 -16.00 -15.30 32.52
N MET A 79 -14.80 -15.28 31.93
CA MET A 79 -13.91 -14.10 31.83
C MET A 79 -13.64 -13.72 30.37
N GLU A 80 -14.57 -14.03 29.48
CA GLU A 80 -14.41 -13.78 28.06
C GLU A 80 -14.39 -12.26 27.79
N MET A 81 -13.28 -11.80 27.24
CA MET A 81 -13.15 -10.46 26.69
C MET A 81 -13.54 -10.50 25.22
N ARG A 82 -14.36 -9.54 24.79
CA ARG A 82 -14.68 -9.38 23.36
C ARG A 82 -13.45 -8.90 22.61
N LYS A 83 -12.92 -9.73 21.72
CA LYS A 83 -11.87 -9.33 20.80
C LYS A 83 -12.48 -8.49 19.67
N ILE A 84 -11.89 -7.33 19.41
CA ILE A 84 -12.37 -6.36 18.42
C ILE A 84 -11.24 -6.09 17.45
N HIS A 85 -11.46 -6.41 16.18
CA HIS A 85 -10.56 -5.99 15.12
C HIS A 85 -10.93 -4.57 14.65
N THR A 86 -9.94 -3.70 14.58
CA THR A 86 -10.13 -2.27 14.25
C THR A 86 -10.29 -2.01 12.75
N GLY A 87 -9.87 -2.96 11.91
CA GLY A 87 -9.91 -2.83 10.45
C GLY A 87 -8.83 -1.89 9.88
N LEU A 88 -7.87 -1.48 10.68
CA LEU A 88 -6.78 -0.58 10.28
C LEU A 88 -5.98 -1.09 9.08
N PRO A 89 -5.54 -2.38 9.02
CA PRO A 89 -4.78 -2.88 7.88
C PRO A 89 -5.51 -2.73 6.56
N GLY A 90 -6.81 -3.04 6.55
CA GLY A 90 -7.66 -2.88 5.36
C GLY A 90 -7.84 -1.42 4.94
N LEU A 91 -7.95 -0.51 5.91
CA LEU A 91 -8.06 0.93 5.67
C LEU A 91 -6.77 1.48 5.03
N MET A 92 -5.60 1.12 5.56
CA MET A 92 -4.30 1.52 5.03
C MET A 92 -4.15 1.15 3.55
N ILE A 93 -4.38 -0.12 3.22
CA ILE A 93 -4.29 -0.61 1.83
C ILE A 93 -5.26 0.11 0.90
N LYS A 94 -6.52 0.29 1.33
CA LYS A 94 -7.54 0.99 0.53
C LYS A 94 -7.15 2.43 0.25
N THR A 95 -6.60 3.12 1.24
CA THR A 95 -6.19 4.53 1.10
C THR A 95 -4.99 4.66 0.15
N ILE A 96 -3.93 3.89 0.37
CA ILE A 96 -2.74 3.91 -0.50
C ILE A 96 -3.13 3.57 -1.95
N ASN A 97 -3.87 2.48 -2.14
CA ASN A 97 -4.34 2.09 -3.47
C ASN A 97 -5.20 3.18 -4.12
N GLY A 98 -6.08 3.83 -3.36
CA GLY A 98 -6.92 4.91 -3.86
C GLY A 98 -6.11 6.11 -4.36
N ILE A 99 -5.07 6.51 -3.63
CA ILE A 99 -4.15 7.59 -4.00
C ILE A 99 -3.44 7.26 -5.31
N ILE A 100 -2.89 6.06 -5.44
CA ILE A 100 -2.12 5.65 -6.63
C ILE A 100 -3.02 5.51 -7.86
N VAL A 101 -4.18 4.85 -7.73
CA VAL A 101 -5.12 4.68 -8.85
C VAL A 101 -5.69 6.01 -9.31
N ALA A 102 -5.90 6.97 -8.38
CA ALA A 102 -6.36 8.32 -8.75
C ALA A 102 -5.30 9.09 -9.53
N ALA A 103 -4.03 8.93 -9.18
CA ALA A 103 -2.90 9.60 -9.81
C ALA A 103 -2.47 8.98 -11.15
N MET A 104 -2.96 7.78 -11.51
CA MET A 104 -2.57 7.07 -12.73
C MET A 104 -3.02 7.82 -13.99
N GLY A 105 -2.06 8.27 -14.79
CA GLY A 105 -2.25 8.91 -16.10
C GLY A 105 -2.56 7.93 -17.24
N GLU A 106 -2.41 8.39 -18.46
CA GLU A 106 -2.55 7.59 -19.67
C GLU A 106 -1.19 7.03 -20.10
N PHE A 107 -1.23 5.94 -20.89
CA PHE A 107 -0.01 5.37 -21.47
C PHE A 107 0.37 6.15 -22.71
N GLU A 108 1.64 6.51 -22.81
CA GLU A 108 2.27 7.16 -23.94
C GLU A 108 3.20 6.17 -24.67
N PHE A 109 3.08 6.07 -25.99
CA PHE A 109 3.84 5.12 -26.81
C PHE A 109 4.93 5.77 -27.64
N GLY A 110 5.20 7.06 -27.44
CA GLY A 110 6.18 7.83 -28.22
C GLY A 110 5.68 8.24 -29.62
N GLU A 111 6.43 9.12 -30.25
CA GLU A 111 6.07 9.67 -31.58
C GLU A 111 6.03 8.57 -32.66
N GLY A 112 4.97 8.57 -33.45
CA GLY A 112 4.81 7.62 -34.59
C GLY A 112 4.11 6.30 -34.20
N ASN A 113 3.74 6.08 -32.93
CA ASN A 113 3.09 4.86 -32.47
C ASN A 113 1.58 5.06 -32.17
N ASP A 114 0.91 5.94 -32.91
CA ASP A 114 -0.52 6.24 -32.71
C ASP A 114 -1.42 4.99 -32.85
N VAL A 115 -1.09 4.10 -33.78
CA VAL A 115 -1.82 2.84 -34.01
C VAL A 115 -1.73 1.94 -32.77
N GLN A 116 -0.55 1.82 -32.18
CA GLN A 116 -0.31 1.01 -30.96
C GLN A 116 -1.04 1.61 -29.75
N SER A 117 -1.06 2.94 -29.64
CA SER A 117 -1.84 3.65 -28.63
C SER A 117 -3.34 3.33 -28.74
N ASP A 118 -3.90 3.35 -29.94
CA ASP A 118 -5.32 3.03 -30.16
C ASP A 118 -5.62 1.55 -29.89
N VAL A 119 -4.73 0.64 -30.30
CA VAL A 119 -4.83 -0.79 -29.99
C VAL A 119 -4.83 -1.00 -28.48
N TRP A 120 -3.92 -0.36 -27.76
CA TRP A 120 -3.89 -0.43 -26.28
C TRP A 120 -5.19 0.08 -25.64
N LYS A 121 -5.71 1.23 -26.09
CA LYS A 121 -6.97 1.79 -25.59
C LYS A 121 -8.13 0.79 -25.72
N GLU A 122 -8.22 0.09 -26.85
CA GLU A 122 -9.26 -0.94 -27.05
C GLU A 122 -9.02 -2.18 -26.16
N ILE A 123 -7.77 -2.65 -26.03
CA ILE A 123 -7.41 -3.75 -25.10
C ILE A 123 -7.78 -3.37 -23.67
N ALA A 124 -7.36 -2.20 -23.22
CA ALA A 124 -7.61 -1.68 -21.87
C ALA A 124 -9.12 -1.56 -21.58
N LYS A 125 -9.89 -1.05 -22.54
CA LYS A 125 -11.34 -0.91 -22.45
C LYS A 125 -12.02 -2.27 -22.37
N LYS A 126 -11.70 -3.22 -23.26
CA LYS A 126 -12.27 -4.58 -23.28
C LYS A 126 -11.97 -5.35 -22.01
N ASN A 127 -10.77 -5.21 -21.48
CA ASN A 127 -10.33 -5.85 -20.26
C ASN A 127 -10.75 -5.13 -18.98
N LYS A 128 -11.33 -3.91 -19.06
CA LYS A 128 -11.62 -3.04 -17.90
C LYS A 128 -10.35 -2.84 -17.07
N PHE A 129 -9.26 -2.47 -17.72
CA PHE A 129 -7.90 -2.45 -17.17
C PHE A 129 -7.84 -1.71 -15.82
N ARG A 130 -8.36 -0.49 -15.72
CA ARG A 130 -8.32 0.30 -14.49
C ARG A 130 -8.90 -0.44 -13.27
N LYS A 131 -9.99 -1.21 -13.44
CA LYS A 131 -10.58 -2.02 -12.35
C LYS A 131 -9.73 -3.24 -12.01
N LYS A 132 -9.09 -3.86 -13.02
CA LYS A 132 -8.15 -4.97 -12.78
C LYS A 132 -6.91 -4.47 -12.07
N PHE A 133 -6.37 -3.35 -12.50
CA PHE A 133 -5.23 -2.69 -11.87
C PHE A 133 -5.53 -2.30 -10.41
N GLU A 134 -6.67 -1.67 -10.14
CA GLU A 134 -7.11 -1.38 -8.76
C GLU A 134 -7.15 -2.63 -7.88
N LYS A 135 -7.63 -3.75 -8.43
CA LYS A 135 -7.67 -5.03 -7.71
C LYS A 135 -6.27 -5.61 -7.51
N SER A 136 -5.46 -5.67 -8.55
CA SER A 136 -4.11 -6.25 -8.51
C SER A 136 -3.21 -5.47 -7.56
N LEU A 137 -3.22 -4.15 -7.61
CA LEU A 137 -2.44 -3.31 -6.71
C LEU A 137 -2.83 -3.54 -5.25
N LYS A 138 -4.12 -3.62 -4.92
CA LYS A 138 -4.57 -3.99 -3.56
C LYS A 138 -3.97 -5.32 -3.12
N GLU A 139 -4.06 -6.34 -3.98
CA GLU A 139 -3.58 -7.69 -3.64
C GLU A 139 -2.06 -7.72 -3.47
N VAL A 140 -1.31 -7.06 -4.34
CA VAL A 140 0.15 -6.95 -4.21
C VAL A 140 0.56 -6.26 -2.92
N LEU A 141 -0.11 -5.18 -2.54
CA LEU A 141 0.23 -4.45 -1.31
C LEU A 141 0.15 -5.31 -0.05
N TYR A 142 -0.84 -6.21 0.07
CA TYR A 142 -0.95 -7.04 1.27
C TYR A 142 -0.41 -8.48 1.11
N ILE A 143 -0.33 -9.02 -0.12
CA ILE A 143 0.27 -10.35 -0.37
C ILE A 143 1.78 -10.23 -0.52
N GLY A 144 2.23 -9.25 -1.32
CA GLY A 144 3.61 -8.99 -1.71
C GLY A 144 3.81 -9.02 -3.22
N ASP A 145 3.25 -10.01 -3.92
CA ASP A 145 3.39 -10.14 -5.37
C ASP A 145 2.17 -10.76 -6.04
N GLY A 146 2.27 -10.86 -7.35
CA GLY A 146 1.38 -11.53 -8.27
C GLY A 146 1.85 -11.35 -9.70
N ALA A 147 1.09 -11.84 -10.66
CA ALA A 147 1.43 -11.64 -12.07
C ALA A 147 0.19 -11.42 -12.93
N TYR A 148 0.36 -10.63 -13.96
CA TYR A 148 -0.58 -10.55 -15.06
C TYR A 148 -0.29 -11.68 -16.05
N LYS A 149 -1.35 -12.37 -16.45
CA LYS A 149 -1.34 -13.39 -17.47
C LYS A 149 -2.06 -12.86 -18.70
N ILE A 150 -1.42 -12.92 -19.87
CA ILE A 150 -2.00 -12.49 -21.14
C ILE A 150 -2.36 -13.75 -21.93
N THR A 151 -3.65 -13.93 -22.17
CA THR A 151 -4.19 -15.11 -22.87
C THR A 151 -4.81 -14.69 -24.21
N ILE A 152 -4.55 -15.48 -25.25
CA ILE A 152 -5.16 -15.32 -26.57
C ILE A 152 -6.22 -16.42 -26.72
N ASP A 153 -7.50 -16.01 -26.73
CA ASP A 153 -8.64 -16.89 -26.96
C ASP A 153 -9.64 -16.23 -27.90
N THR A 154 -9.61 -16.64 -29.15
CA THR A 154 -10.46 -16.08 -30.21
C THR A 154 -11.94 -16.46 -30.08
N ASP A 155 -12.27 -17.50 -29.31
CA ASP A 155 -13.66 -17.88 -29.02
C ASP A 155 -14.32 -16.86 -28.06
N ILE A 156 -13.51 -16.15 -27.26
CA ILE A 156 -13.97 -15.20 -26.23
C ILE A 156 -13.80 -13.76 -26.69
N SER A 157 -12.65 -13.40 -27.26
CA SER A 157 -12.31 -12.02 -27.59
C SER A 157 -11.42 -11.93 -28.82
N GLN A 158 -11.61 -10.86 -29.62
CA GLN A 158 -10.70 -10.48 -30.73
C GLN A 158 -9.44 -9.77 -30.24
N TYR A 159 -9.37 -9.44 -28.95
CA TYR A 159 -8.23 -8.80 -28.30
C TYR A 159 -7.64 -9.72 -27.23
N PRO A 160 -6.36 -9.60 -26.90
CA PRO A 160 -5.75 -10.31 -25.79
C PRO A 160 -6.53 -10.14 -24.49
N ILE A 161 -6.67 -11.21 -23.74
CA ILE A 161 -7.37 -11.25 -22.46
C ILE A 161 -6.34 -11.10 -21.36
N LEU A 162 -6.50 -10.09 -20.52
CA LEU A 162 -5.65 -9.84 -19.38
C LEU A 162 -6.27 -10.45 -18.14
N GLU A 163 -5.56 -11.33 -17.46
CA GLU A 163 -5.96 -11.96 -16.20
C GLU A 163 -4.98 -11.59 -15.10
N TRP A 164 -5.45 -11.51 -13.87
CA TRP A 164 -4.62 -11.27 -12.70
C TRP A 164 -4.57 -12.50 -11.80
N TYR A 165 -3.38 -12.94 -11.46
CA TYR A 165 -3.12 -14.04 -10.53
C TYR A 165 -2.36 -13.52 -9.31
N PRO A 166 -2.94 -13.66 -8.09
CA PRO A 166 -2.26 -13.27 -6.87
C PRO A 166 -1.13 -14.24 -6.53
N GLY A 167 -0.17 -13.79 -5.73
CA GLY A 167 1.09 -14.46 -5.47
C GLY A 167 1.01 -15.93 -5.04
N GLU A 168 -0.02 -16.33 -4.27
CA GLU A 168 -0.21 -17.72 -3.88
C GLU A 168 -0.61 -18.65 -5.03
N ARG A 169 -0.89 -18.08 -6.21
CA ARG A 169 -1.24 -18.83 -7.43
C ARG A 169 -0.20 -18.70 -8.53
N VAL A 170 0.92 -18.07 -8.21
CA VAL A 170 1.99 -17.81 -9.16
C VAL A 170 3.30 -18.32 -8.59
N GLU A 171 4.14 -18.85 -9.44
CA GLU A 171 5.50 -19.27 -9.11
C GLU A 171 6.44 -18.66 -10.14
N PHE A 172 7.49 -18.00 -9.67
CA PHE A 172 8.49 -17.34 -10.53
C PHE A 172 9.75 -18.19 -10.57
N VAL A 173 10.23 -18.45 -11.77
CA VAL A 173 11.48 -19.16 -11.98
C VAL A 173 12.53 -18.19 -12.51
N TYR A 174 13.55 -17.94 -11.71
CA TYR A 174 14.68 -17.10 -12.08
C TYR A 174 15.90 -17.95 -12.42
N GLU A 175 16.65 -17.51 -13.40
CA GLU A 175 17.96 -18.07 -13.72
C GLU A 175 18.98 -16.93 -13.81
N ARG A 176 20.01 -16.97 -12.97
CA ARG A 176 21.04 -15.92 -12.85
C ARG A 176 20.46 -14.50 -12.62
N GLY A 177 19.39 -14.41 -11.82
CA GLY A 177 18.72 -13.16 -11.52
C GLY A 177 17.77 -12.64 -12.60
N GLN A 178 17.61 -13.36 -13.73
CA GLN A 178 16.67 -13.00 -14.79
C GLN A 178 15.42 -13.89 -14.73
N LEU A 179 14.25 -13.29 -14.94
CA LEU A 179 13.01 -14.04 -15.04
C LEU A 179 13.06 -14.97 -16.25
N LYS A 180 12.91 -16.25 -16.04
CA LYS A 180 12.90 -17.27 -17.09
C LYS A 180 11.49 -17.72 -17.45
N GLU A 181 10.66 -17.94 -16.43
CA GLU A 181 9.34 -18.55 -16.59
C GLU A 181 8.43 -18.14 -15.42
N ILE A 182 7.15 -18.04 -15.71
CA ILE A 182 6.09 -17.83 -14.70
C ILE A 182 5.11 -18.98 -14.79
N ALA A 183 4.88 -19.69 -13.69
CA ALA A 183 3.88 -20.72 -13.60
C ALA A 183 2.59 -20.20 -12.96
N PHE A 184 1.48 -20.31 -13.66
CA PHE A 184 0.14 -19.91 -13.22
C PHE A 184 -0.68 -21.14 -12.81
N LYS A 185 -1.15 -21.17 -11.55
CA LYS A 185 -1.90 -22.28 -10.97
C LYS A 185 -3.40 -21.97 -10.92
N THR A 186 -4.21 -22.72 -11.67
CA THR A 186 -5.68 -22.55 -11.72
C THR A 186 -6.36 -23.80 -11.17
N PRO A 187 -7.05 -23.74 -10.01
CA PRO A 187 -7.75 -24.88 -9.45
C PRO A 187 -9.10 -25.13 -10.13
N TYR A 188 -9.41 -26.39 -10.43
CA TYR A 188 -10.68 -26.85 -10.93
C TYR A 188 -11.26 -27.94 -10.05
N LYS A 189 -12.59 -28.02 -9.95
CA LYS A 189 -13.32 -29.10 -9.27
C LYS A 189 -14.18 -29.88 -10.26
N LYS A 190 -14.07 -31.24 -10.23
CA LYS A 190 -14.96 -32.14 -10.94
C LYS A 190 -15.50 -33.15 -9.92
N GLY A 191 -16.73 -32.94 -9.45
CA GLY A 191 -17.30 -33.69 -8.32
C GLY A 191 -16.51 -33.44 -7.03
N PHE A 192 -16.01 -34.50 -6.42
CA PHE A 192 -15.16 -34.44 -5.21
C PHE A 192 -13.67 -34.36 -5.51
N THR A 193 -13.29 -34.44 -6.78
CA THR A 193 -11.89 -34.44 -7.19
C THR A 193 -11.42 -33.03 -7.54
N GLN A 194 -10.27 -32.65 -6.98
CA GLN A 194 -9.62 -31.38 -7.28
C GLN A 194 -8.54 -31.60 -8.34
N TYR A 195 -8.50 -30.71 -9.32
CA TYR A 195 -7.50 -30.65 -10.38
C TYR A 195 -6.85 -29.27 -10.32
N THR A 196 -5.57 -29.22 -10.68
CA THR A 196 -4.84 -27.94 -10.80
C THR A 196 -4.24 -27.89 -12.20
N LEU A 197 -4.65 -26.92 -12.99
CA LEU A 197 -3.97 -26.57 -14.22
C LEU A 197 -2.78 -25.68 -13.88
N VAL A 198 -1.60 -26.06 -14.33
CA VAL A 198 -0.39 -25.27 -14.24
C VAL A 198 0.03 -24.90 -15.65
N GLU A 199 0.11 -23.61 -15.91
CA GLU A 199 0.50 -23.06 -17.19
C GLU A 199 1.82 -22.32 -17.03
N TYR A 200 2.85 -22.78 -17.73
CA TYR A 200 4.22 -22.26 -17.70
C TYR A 200 4.41 -21.29 -18.86
N TYR A 201 4.58 -20.03 -18.55
CA TYR A 201 4.78 -18.93 -19.49
C TYR A 201 6.25 -18.55 -19.52
N GLY A 202 6.93 -18.91 -20.59
CA GLY A 202 8.31 -18.53 -20.84
C GLY A 202 8.47 -17.67 -22.09
N TYR A 203 9.68 -17.29 -22.40
CA TYR A 203 9.98 -16.53 -23.61
C TYR A 203 9.77 -17.40 -24.86
N GLY A 204 8.74 -17.07 -25.64
CA GLY A 204 8.37 -17.75 -26.86
C GLY A 204 7.57 -19.03 -26.71
N TYR A 205 7.10 -19.39 -25.51
CA TYR A 205 6.30 -20.58 -25.31
C TYR A 205 5.32 -20.47 -24.13
N VAL A 206 4.25 -21.29 -24.22
CA VAL A 206 3.34 -21.60 -23.11
C VAL A 206 3.14 -23.09 -23.07
N ASN A 207 3.45 -23.70 -21.92
CA ASN A 207 3.23 -25.13 -21.66
C ASN A 207 2.11 -25.32 -20.63
N SER A 208 1.13 -26.16 -20.95
CA SER A 208 -0.04 -26.41 -20.08
C SER A 208 -0.01 -27.86 -19.58
N VAL A 209 -0.03 -28.02 -18.25
CA VAL A 209 -0.03 -29.34 -17.58
C VAL A 209 -1.17 -29.39 -16.58
N LEU A 210 -1.95 -30.47 -16.61
CA LEU A 210 -3.05 -30.69 -15.67
C LEU A 210 -2.66 -31.71 -14.63
N TYR A 211 -2.83 -31.37 -13.35
CA TYR A 211 -2.56 -32.24 -12.22
C TYR A 211 -3.85 -32.68 -11.51
N LYS A 212 -3.88 -33.92 -11.07
CA LYS A 212 -4.84 -34.45 -10.11
C LYS A 212 -4.10 -34.80 -8.81
N GLY A 213 -4.17 -33.89 -7.82
CA GLY A 213 -3.22 -33.93 -6.71
C GLY A 213 -1.81 -33.69 -7.22
N GLU A 214 -0.91 -34.64 -7.01
CA GLU A 214 0.48 -34.59 -7.50
C GLU A 214 0.70 -35.37 -8.83
N THR A 215 -0.33 -36.00 -9.37
CA THR A 215 -0.22 -36.82 -10.57
C THR A 215 -0.64 -36.04 -11.81
N GLU A 216 0.22 -36.01 -12.83
CA GLU A 216 -0.10 -35.46 -14.13
C GLU A 216 -1.18 -36.29 -14.84
N VAL A 217 -2.14 -35.63 -15.44
CA VAL A 217 -3.25 -36.23 -16.20
C VAL A 217 -3.47 -35.48 -17.52
N PRO A 218 -4.00 -36.14 -18.55
CA PRO A 218 -4.28 -35.49 -19.82
C PRO A 218 -5.22 -34.29 -19.70
N LEU A 219 -4.98 -33.23 -20.49
CA LEU A 219 -5.80 -31.99 -20.46
C LEU A 219 -7.28 -32.25 -20.75
N ASN A 220 -7.64 -33.27 -21.52
CA ASN A 220 -9.01 -33.65 -21.80
C ASN A 220 -9.73 -34.34 -20.63
N SER A 221 -9.08 -34.54 -19.48
CA SER A 221 -9.70 -35.16 -18.29
C SER A 221 -10.85 -34.30 -17.71
N ILE A 222 -10.83 -32.98 -17.95
CA ILE A 222 -11.90 -32.06 -17.57
C ILE A 222 -12.29 -31.17 -18.75
N LYS A 223 -13.58 -30.83 -18.85
CA LYS A 223 -14.13 -30.02 -19.96
C LYS A 223 -13.51 -28.65 -20.06
N ALA A 224 -13.08 -28.08 -18.95
CA ALA A 224 -12.50 -26.72 -18.92
C ALA A 224 -11.13 -26.62 -19.64
N THR A 225 -10.38 -27.72 -19.68
CA THR A 225 -9.04 -27.77 -20.29
C THR A 225 -8.98 -28.60 -21.58
N GLU A 226 -10.10 -29.15 -22.01
CA GLU A 226 -10.19 -30.05 -23.18
C GLU A 226 -9.67 -29.40 -24.48
N LYS A 227 -9.87 -28.09 -24.64
CA LYS A 227 -9.45 -27.31 -25.83
C LYS A 227 -8.04 -26.77 -25.76
N LEU A 228 -7.39 -26.84 -24.58
CA LEU A 228 -6.04 -26.32 -24.41
C LEU A 228 -5.02 -27.21 -25.12
N LEU A 229 -4.05 -26.55 -25.75
CA LEU A 229 -2.90 -27.23 -26.34
C LEU A 229 -1.84 -27.45 -25.24
N PRO A 230 -1.17 -28.62 -25.23
CA PRO A 230 -0.10 -28.87 -24.27
C PRO A 230 1.06 -27.87 -24.39
N GLU A 231 1.37 -27.46 -25.62
CA GLU A 231 2.45 -26.53 -25.93
C GLU A 231 2.00 -25.57 -27.05
N VAL A 232 2.27 -24.29 -26.83
CA VAL A 232 2.09 -23.21 -27.82
C VAL A 232 3.40 -22.46 -27.92
N THR A 233 3.88 -22.23 -29.14
CA THR A 233 5.13 -21.48 -29.40
C THR A 233 4.87 -20.25 -30.23
N PHE A 234 5.60 -19.18 -29.93
CA PHE A 234 5.54 -17.90 -30.62
C PHE A 234 6.94 -17.25 -30.68
N ASP A 235 7.04 -15.96 -30.93
CA ASP A 235 8.34 -15.28 -30.99
C ASP A 235 9.07 -15.34 -29.65
N LYS A 236 10.37 -15.68 -29.67
CA LYS A 236 11.21 -15.87 -28.48
C LYS A 236 11.55 -14.59 -27.72
N SER A 237 11.29 -13.43 -28.30
CA SER A 237 11.48 -12.14 -27.64
C SER A 237 10.34 -11.78 -26.68
N VAL A 238 9.19 -12.49 -26.75
CA VAL A 238 7.97 -12.16 -26.02
C VAL A 238 7.73 -13.16 -24.90
N ILE A 239 7.37 -12.65 -23.74
CA ILE A 239 6.75 -13.40 -22.65
C ILE A 239 5.34 -12.85 -22.43
N LEU A 240 4.34 -13.75 -22.29
CA LEU A 240 2.93 -13.38 -22.11
C LEU A 240 2.50 -13.39 -20.62
N GLY A 241 3.45 -13.18 -19.75
CA GLY A 241 3.25 -13.05 -18.31
C GLY A 241 4.13 -11.94 -17.76
N VAL A 242 3.56 -11.05 -16.94
CA VAL A 242 4.30 -9.91 -16.36
C VAL A 242 4.13 -9.95 -14.84
N PRO A 243 5.22 -10.11 -14.09
CA PRO A 243 5.18 -10.08 -12.63
C PRO A 243 4.89 -8.65 -12.15
N LEU A 244 4.21 -8.52 -11.02
CA LEU A 244 4.04 -7.27 -10.31
C LEU A 244 4.50 -7.48 -8.88
N MET A 245 5.59 -6.82 -8.52
CA MET A 245 6.20 -6.78 -7.19
C MET A 245 6.56 -5.33 -6.89
N ILE A 246 6.34 -4.89 -5.64
CA ILE A 246 6.67 -3.52 -5.23
C ILE A 246 7.91 -3.54 -4.35
N TYR A 247 7.94 -4.42 -3.36
CA TYR A 247 9.05 -4.57 -2.43
C TYR A 247 9.65 -5.96 -2.57
N GLU A 248 10.95 -6.09 -2.35
CA GLU A 248 11.58 -7.40 -2.24
C GLU A 248 11.22 -8.07 -0.92
N ASN A 249 11.02 -9.38 -0.95
CA ASN A 249 10.79 -10.16 0.25
C ASN A 249 12.13 -10.58 0.87
N THR A 250 12.33 -10.28 2.17
CA THR A 250 13.57 -10.64 2.87
C THR A 250 13.63 -12.10 3.30
N LYS A 251 12.49 -12.82 3.27
CA LYS A 251 12.37 -14.22 3.72
C LYS A 251 12.28 -15.21 2.56
N PHE A 252 11.64 -14.82 1.48
CA PHE A 252 11.37 -15.67 0.33
C PHE A 252 12.09 -15.11 -0.90
N GLU A 253 13.17 -15.76 -1.31
CA GLU A 253 13.97 -15.35 -2.46
C GLU A 253 13.12 -15.34 -3.75
N GLY A 254 13.25 -14.28 -4.55
CA GLY A 254 12.52 -14.12 -5.81
C GLY A 254 11.02 -13.81 -5.64
N ARG A 255 10.56 -13.50 -4.43
CA ARG A 255 9.17 -13.13 -4.14
C ARG A 255 9.05 -11.68 -3.69
N GLY A 256 7.87 -11.12 -3.87
CA GLY A 256 7.56 -9.77 -3.41
C GLY A 256 7.25 -9.70 -1.92
N GLY A 257 7.60 -8.56 -1.29
CA GLY A 257 7.32 -8.23 0.11
C GLY A 257 5.98 -7.51 0.29
N SER A 258 5.28 -7.85 1.36
CA SER A 258 4.04 -7.21 1.76
C SER A 258 4.31 -5.94 2.58
N ILE A 259 3.46 -4.93 2.46
CA ILE A 259 3.42 -3.78 3.39
C ILE A 259 3.18 -4.23 4.84
N PHE A 260 2.56 -5.40 5.04
CA PHE A 260 2.32 -5.96 6.38
C PHE A 260 3.54 -6.64 6.99
N ASP A 261 4.62 -6.84 6.23
CA ASP A 261 5.82 -7.49 6.74
C ASP A 261 6.43 -6.65 7.89
N GLY A 262 6.66 -7.32 9.03
CA GLY A 262 7.12 -6.69 10.26
C GLY A 262 6.08 -5.87 11.03
N LYS A 263 4.81 -5.78 10.56
CA LYS A 263 3.74 -4.99 11.21
C LYS A 263 2.64 -5.81 11.87
N LEU A 264 2.58 -7.11 11.62
CA LEU A 264 1.50 -7.96 12.14
C LEU A 264 1.41 -7.95 13.67
N ASP A 265 2.55 -7.87 14.36
CA ASP A 265 2.60 -7.77 15.81
C ASP A 265 2.07 -6.43 16.31
N SER A 266 2.32 -5.36 15.56
CA SER A 266 1.77 -4.03 15.87
C SER A 266 0.26 -4.00 15.71
N PHE A 267 -0.27 -4.65 14.66
CA PHE A 267 -1.73 -4.77 14.46
C PHE A 267 -2.39 -5.59 15.56
N ASP A 268 -1.76 -6.70 15.99
CA ASP A 268 -2.23 -7.54 17.09
C ASP A 268 -2.30 -6.72 18.41
N ALA A 269 -1.23 -6.00 18.73
CA ALA A 269 -1.16 -5.13 19.92
C ALA A 269 -2.16 -3.95 19.87
N TYR A 270 -2.42 -3.41 18.68
CA TYR A 270 -3.42 -2.34 18.52
C TYR A 270 -4.85 -2.84 18.76
N ASP A 271 -5.18 -4.00 18.22
CA ASP A 271 -6.47 -4.66 18.46
C ASP A 271 -6.62 -5.03 19.94
N GLU A 272 -5.53 -5.48 20.59
CA GLU A 272 -5.50 -5.77 22.02
C GLU A 272 -5.78 -4.50 22.85
N ALA A 273 -5.07 -3.41 22.59
CA ALA A 273 -5.24 -2.15 23.32
C ALA A 273 -6.68 -1.63 23.22
N TRP A 274 -7.29 -1.68 22.05
CA TRP A 274 -8.68 -1.29 21.85
C TRP A 274 -9.66 -2.22 22.56
N SER A 275 -9.45 -3.53 22.46
CA SER A 275 -10.31 -4.53 23.09
C SER A 275 -10.28 -4.43 24.61
N GLN A 276 -9.09 -4.26 25.19
CA GLN A 276 -8.92 -4.05 26.63
C GLN A 276 -9.56 -2.75 27.10
N TRP A 277 -9.44 -1.66 26.35
CA TRP A 277 -10.10 -0.40 26.69
C TRP A 277 -11.61 -0.52 26.68
N MET A 278 -12.18 -1.15 25.64
CA MET A 278 -13.63 -1.40 25.59
C MET A 278 -14.11 -2.31 26.71
N ASP A 279 -13.31 -3.30 27.10
CA ASP A 279 -13.63 -4.16 28.24
C ASP A 279 -13.55 -3.42 29.58
N ALA A 280 -12.53 -2.58 29.75
CA ALA A 280 -12.40 -1.74 30.95
C ALA A 280 -13.57 -0.75 31.09
N LEU A 281 -14.03 -0.14 29.99
CA LEU A 281 -15.23 0.71 30.01
C LEU A 281 -16.49 -0.08 30.41
N ARG A 282 -16.61 -1.33 29.98
CA ARG A 282 -17.70 -2.21 30.37
C ARG A 282 -17.59 -2.64 31.84
N ALA A 283 -16.38 -3.01 32.28
CA ALA A 283 -16.11 -3.42 33.64
C ALA A 283 -16.24 -2.26 34.66
N GLY A 284 -15.93 -1.03 34.22
CA GLY A 284 -16.00 0.19 35.04
C GLY A 284 -17.39 0.76 35.23
N ARG A 285 -18.44 0.11 34.71
CA ARG A 285 -19.83 0.50 35.04
C ARG A 285 -20.08 0.30 36.50
N ALA A 286 -20.92 1.16 37.11
CA ALA A 286 -21.35 1.00 38.48
C ALA A 286 -21.93 -0.40 38.71
N LYS A 287 -21.37 -1.13 39.68
CA LYS A 287 -21.80 -2.48 40.09
C LYS A 287 -22.56 -2.38 41.38
N THR A 288 -23.71 -3.01 41.39
CA THR A 288 -24.55 -3.11 42.61
C THR A 288 -24.40 -4.51 43.18
N TYR A 289 -23.78 -4.60 44.35
CA TYR A 289 -23.68 -5.86 45.10
C TYR A 289 -24.95 -6.04 45.90
N ILE A 290 -25.68 -7.12 45.62
CA ILE A 290 -26.99 -7.40 46.22
C ILE A 290 -26.88 -8.71 46.97
N PRO A 291 -27.24 -8.73 48.27
CA PRO A 291 -27.32 -9.98 49.03
C PRO A 291 -28.30 -10.96 48.41
N GLU A 292 -27.98 -12.25 48.37
CA GLU A 292 -28.78 -13.30 47.75
C GLU A 292 -30.22 -13.38 48.26
N ASN A 293 -30.45 -13.01 49.53
CA ASN A 293 -31.77 -12.99 50.14
C ASN A 293 -32.74 -11.96 49.53
N ILE A 294 -32.20 -10.97 48.81
CA ILE A 294 -33.00 -9.90 48.19
C ILE A 294 -33.23 -10.19 46.69
N ILE A 295 -32.43 -11.09 46.11
CA ILE A 295 -32.51 -11.38 44.66
C ILE A 295 -33.75 -12.23 44.38
N PRO A 296 -34.61 -11.83 43.40
CA PRO A 296 -35.74 -12.63 42.98
C PRO A 296 -35.32 -14.00 42.47
N ARG A 297 -36.09 -15.02 42.82
CA ARG A 297 -35.92 -16.38 42.30
C ARG A 297 -36.95 -16.68 41.21
N ASN A 298 -36.57 -17.49 40.26
CA ASN A 298 -37.54 -18.01 39.28
C ASN A 298 -38.61 -18.82 40.03
N PRO A 299 -39.89 -18.48 39.94
CA PRO A 299 -40.96 -19.16 40.65
C PRO A 299 -41.12 -20.65 40.28
N GLU A 300 -40.65 -21.04 39.09
CA GLU A 300 -40.77 -22.43 38.61
C GLU A 300 -39.56 -23.30 38.96
N THR A 301 -38.36 -22.77 38.92
CA THR A 301 -37.12 -23.54 39.17
C THR A 301 -36.49 -23.29 40.53
N GLY A 302 -36.90 -22.24 41.22
CA GLY A 302 -36.29 -21.83 42.50
C GLY A 302 -34.88 -21.26 42.38
N GLU A 303 -34.31 -21.20 41.18
CA GLU A 303 -32.99 -20.67 40.94
C GLU A 303 -32.97 -19.15 41.00
N LEU A 304 -31.83 -18.58 41.41
CA LEU A 304 -31.61 -17.14 41.37
C LEU A 304 -31.67 -16.66 39.91
N LEU A 305 -32.38 -15.58 39.67
CA LEU A 305 -32.39 -14.95 38.34
C LEU A 305 -30.98 -14.45 38.03
N LYS A 306 -30.31 -15.09 37.07
CA LYS A 306 -28.99 -14.70 36.63
C LYS A 306 -29.07 -13.37 35.89
N PRO A 307 -28.23 -12.39 36.24
CA PRO A 307 -28.15 -11.15 35.48
C PRO A 307 -27.66 -11.47 34.03
N ASN A 308 -28.05 -10.63 33.08
CA ASN A 308 -27.57 -10.72 31.72
C ASN A 308 -26.01 -10.64 31.77
N PRO A 309 -25.28 -11.62 31.20
CA PRO A 309 -23.82 -11.61 31.17
C PRO A 309 -23.23 -10.35 30.50
N PHE A 310 -23.99 -9.69 29.63
CA PHE A 310 -23.63 -8.43 28.99
C PHE A 310 -23.79 -7.20 29.91
N ASP A 311 -24.57 -7.32 30.98
CA ASP A 311 -24.88 -6.23 31.90
C ASP A 311 -24.56 -6.65 33.36
N ASN A 312 -23.26 -6.78 33.64
CA ASN A 312 -22.75 -7.15 34.98
C ASN A 312 -22.99 -6.05 36.05
N ARG A 313 -24.14 -5.38 36.01
CA ARG A 313 -24.47 -4.33 37.00
C ARG A 313 -24.81 -4.88 38.34
N PHE A 314 -25.33 -6.09 38.42
CA PHE A 314 -25.77 -6.71 39.64
C PHE A 314 -24.92 -7.94 39.96
N ILE A 315 -24.33 -7.97 41.15
CA ILE A 315 -23.51 -9.09 41.63
C ILE A 315 -24.16 -9.61 42.91
N ALA A 316 -24.52 -10.89 42.88
CA ALA A 316 -25.02 -11.55 44.09
C ALA A 316 -23.87 -11.77 45.08
N THR A 317 -24.05 -11.35 46.32
CA THR A 317 -23.13 -11.63 47.41
C THR A 317 -23.80 -12.57 48.42
N GLY A 318 -22.99 -13.45 49.01
CA GLY A 318 -23.51 -14.33 50.06
C GLY A 318 -24.16 -13.52 51.18
N SER A 319 -25.31 -13.98 51.67
CA SER A 319 -25.98 -13.37 52.82
C SER A 319 -25.37 -13.91 54.09
N ASP A 320 -24.85 -13.02 54.94
CA ASP A 320 -24.41 -13.41 56.28
C ASP A 320 -25.63 -13.61 57.16
N MET A 321 -25.68 -14.75 57.87
CA MET A 321 -26.79 -15.15 58.72
C MET A 321 -26.52 -14.80 60.20
N GLY A 322 -25.47 -14.06 60.55
CA GLY A 322 -25.12 -13.64 61.89
C GLY A 322 -26.12 -12.62 62.47
N GLU A 323 -26.30 -12.62 63.79
CA GLU A 323 -27.23 -11.72 64.53
C GLU A 323 -26.92 -10.21 64.31
N ASN A 324 -25.71 -9.87 63.89
CA ASN A 324 -25.27 -8.50 63.59
C ASN A 324 -24.93 -8.28 62.05
N ALA A 325 -25.41 -9.15 61.21
CA ALA A 325 -25.10 -9.08 59.74
C ALA A 325 -25.84 -7.89 59.10
N ARG A 326 -25.08 -6.96 58.55
CA ARG A 326 -25.60 -5.88 57.70
C ARG A 326 -25.56 -6.32 56.23
N ASN A 327 -26.64 -6.93 55.80
CA ASN A 327 -26.84 -7.24 54.38
C ASN A 327 -27.27 -5.98 53.62
N GLU A 328 -26.32 -5.09 53.33
CA GLU A 328 -26.56 -3.83 52.63
C GLU A 328 -26.28 -3.96 51.12
N VAL A 329 -27.11 -3.30 50.34
CA VAL A 329 -26.83 -3.14 48.88
C VAL A 329 -25.70 -2.12 48.73
N LYS A 330 -24.59 -2.53 48.16
CA LYS A 330 -23.45 -1.65 47.88
C LYS A 330 -23.36 -1.34 46.40
N VAL A 331 -23.14 -0.08 46.07
CA VAL A 331 -22.87 0.37 44.71
C VAL A 331 -21.42 0.81 44.66
N GLU A 332 -20.63 0.16 43.84
CA GLU A 332 -19.22 0.49 43.60
C GLU A 332 -18.99 0.78 42.13
N GLN A 333 -18.27 1.85 41.85
CA GLN A 333 -17.84 2.20 40.50
C GLN A 333 -16.32 2.28 40.46
N PRO A 334 -15.63 1.32 39.81
CA PRO A 334 -14.19 1.38 39.63
C PRO A 334 -13.78 2.61 38.82
N VAL A 335 -12.66 3.22 39.21
CA VAL A 335 -12.05 4.29 38.41
C VAL A 335 -11.34 3.66 37.20
N ILE A 336 -11.66 4.16 36.02
CA ILE A 336 -11.02 3.71 34.79
C ILE A 336 -9.84 4.63 34.52
N PRO A 337 -8.58 4.13 34.43
CA PRO A 337 -7.40 4.94 34.07
C PRO A 337 -7.40 5.27 32.59
N HIS A 338 -8.34 6.12 32.16
CA HIS A 338 -8.60 6.39 30.74
C HIS A 338 -7.39 6.98 30.02
N ASP A 339 -6.57 7.81 30.67
CA ASP A 339 -5.36 8.41 30.11
C ASP A 339 -4.33 7.35 29.71
N SER A 340 -4.17 6.29 30.52
CA SER A 340 -3.28 5.18 30.23
C SER A 340 -3.76 4.37 29.02
N TYR A 341 -5.06 4.11 28.93
CA TYR A 341 -5.63 3.42 27.76
C TYR A 341 -5.51 4.25 26.48
N LEU A 342 -5.79 5.56 26.58
CA LEU A 342 -5.62 6.47 25.44
C LEU A 342 -4.16 6.52 24.98
N ALA A 343 -3.20 6.66 25.89
CA ALA A 343 -1.79 6.68 25.57
C ALA A 343 -1.34 5.37 24.90
N SER A 344 -1.76 4.22 25.42
CA SER A 344 -1.44 2.91 24.84
C SER A 344 -2.04 2.75 23.44
N TYR A 345 -3.30 3.15 23.27
CA TYR A 345 -3.99 3.11 21.97
C TYR A 345 -3.29 3.98 20.91
N VAL A 346 -2.94 5.22 21.27
CA VAL A 346 -2.25 6.15 20.37
C VAL A 346 -0.86 5.63 20.01
N THR A 347 -0.10 5.11 21.00
CA THR A 347 1.23 4.55 20.76
C THR A 347 1.16 3.31 19.86
N ALA A 348 0.21 2.41 20.08
CA ALA A 348 0.01 1.24 19.24
C ALA A 348 -0.39 1.63 17.80
N LEU A 349 -1.24 2.65 17.65
CA LEU A 349 -1.60 3.20 16.33
C LEU A 349 -0.37 3.75 15.61
N ASP A 350 0.44 4.56 16.28
CA ASP A 350 1.67 5.11 15.70
C ASP A 350 2.63 4.01 15.24
N GLN A 351 2.78 2.94 16.02
CA GLN A 351 3.60 1.77 15.65
C GLN A 351 3.08 1.07 14.38
N CYS A 352 1.76 0.96 14.22
CA CYS A 352 1.16 0.38 13.02
C CYS A 352 1.46 1.22 11.77
N LEU A 353 1.39 2.54 11.88
CA LEU A 353 1.44 3.48 10.74
C LEU A 353 2.87 3.92 10.39
N GLN A 354 3.79 3.83 11.35
CA GLN A 354 5.16 4.32 11.19
C GLN A 354 5.86 3.72 9.98
N GLY A 355 6.37 4.60 9.09
CA GLY A 355 7.10 4.23 7.89
C GLY A 355 6.22 3.75 6.71
N ILE A 356 4.89 3.79 6.84
CA ILE A 356 3.97 3.38 5.77
C ILE A 356 3.06 4.53 5.35
N ILE A 357 2.28 5.07 6.30
CA ILE A 357 1.26 6.08 5.99
C ILE A 357 1.06 7.03 7.17
N SER A 358 0.81 8.29 6.88
CA SER A 358 0.50 9.30 7.89
C SER A 358 -0.92 9.11 8.45
N PRO A 359 -1.14 9.31 9.76
CA PRO A 359 -2.49 9.34 10.33
C PRO A 359 -3.42 10.36 9.65
N SER A 360 -2.89 11.52 9.25
CA SER A 360 -3.64 12.57 8.55
C SER A 360 -4.20 12.08 7.21
N THR A 361 -3.42 11.31 6.45
CA THR A 361 -3.85 10.70 5.19
C THR A 361 -5.01 9.72 5.39
N LEU A 362 -5.08 9.06 6.54
CA LEU A 362 -6.20 8.18 6.91
C LEU A 362 -7.42 8.93 7.46
N GLY A 363 -7.34 10.26 7.62
CA GLY A 363 -8.38 11.06 8.28
C GLY A 363 -8.44 10.86 9.80
N ILE A 364 -7.37 10.31 10.39
CA ILE A 364 -7.27 10.09 11.83
C ILE A 364 -6.59 11.31 12.45
N ASP A 365 -7.38 12.17 13.11
CA ASP A 365 -6.88 13.35 13.81
C ASP A 365 -6.55 12.99 15.27
N VAL A 366 -5.31 12.58 15.52
CA VAL A 366 -4.86 12.17 16.85
C VAL A 366 -4.56 13.37 17.76
N LYS A 367 -4.24 14.54 17.22
CA LYS A 367 -4.04 15.80 17.94
C LYS A 367 -4.29 17.00 17.05
N LYS A 368 -5.29 17.81 17.39
CA LYS A 368 -5.59 19.11 16.72
C LYS A 368 -4.55 20.21 16.96
N LEU A 369 -3.34 19.90 17.46
CA LEU A 369 -2.40 20.90 17.96
C LEU A 369 -1.10 20.99 17.13
N ASP A 370 -0.95 20.23 16.06
CA ASP A 370 0.24 20.31 15.23
C ASP A 370 0.11 21.46 14.22
N ASN A 371 1.16 22.27 14.11
CA ASN A 371 1.25 23.30 13.08
C ASN A 371 1.42 22.64 11.69
N ALA A 372 1.19 23.41 10.61
CA ALA A 372 1.25 22.92 9.24
C ALA A 372 2.60 22.27 8.86
N GLU A 373 3.68 22.69 9.50
CA GLU A 373 5.02 22.16 9.25
C GLU A 373 5.19 20.74 9.83
N ALA A 374 4.66 20.51 11.05
CA ALA A 374 4.65 19.17 11.65
C ALA A 374 3.73 18.19 10.88
N GLN A 375 2.65 18.66 10.29
CA GLN A 375 1.80 17.85 9.42
C GLN A 375 2.53 17.45 8.13
N ARG A 376 3.22 18.39 7.47
CA ARG A 376 4.03 18.10 6.27
C ARG A 376 5.12 17.07 6.54
N GLU A 377 5.81 17.15 7.69
CA GLU A 377 6.81 16.15 8.08
C GLU A 377 6.19 14.75 8.27
N LYS A 378 4.99 14.66 8.83
CA LYS A 378 4.27 13.39 8.99
C LYS A 378 3.81 12.82 7.64
N GLU A 379 3.46 13.67 6.68
CA GLU A 379 3.04 13.26 5.34
C GLU A 379 4.17 12.65 4.50
N LYS A 380 5.43 12.95 4.81
CA LYS A 380 6.59 12.38 4.12
C LYS A 380 6.58 10.84 4.09
N ALA A 381 6.12 10.18 5.14
CA ALA A 381 6.03 8.72 5.15
C ALA A 381 5.08 8.21 4.06
N THR A 382 3.95 8.88 3.86
CA THR A 382 2.99 8.55 2.78
C THR A 382 3.61 8.79 1.40
N LEU A 383 4.35 9.90 1.23
CA LEU A 383 5.03 10.23 -0.02
C LEU A 383 6.08 9.17 -0.37
N TYR A 384 6.96 8.82 0.57
CA TYR A 384 7.97 7.78 0.31
C TYR A 384 7.36 6.42 -0.05
N THR A 385 6.29 6.03 0.64
CA THR A 385 5.58 4.79 0.28
C THR A 385 4.95 4.88 -1.10
N ARG A 386 4.32 6.02 -1.43
CA ARG A 386 3.75 6.28 -2.74
C ARG A 386 4.81 6.21 -3.85
N ASP A 387 5.91 6.91 -3.65
CA ASP A 387 6.97 7.03 -4.66
C ASP A 387 7.63 5.67 -4.94
N ALA A 388 7.88 4.87 -3.90
CA ALA A 388 8.38 3.51 -4.07
C ALA A 388 7.41 2.60 -4.85
N ILE A 389 6.10 2.77 -4.63
CA ILE A 389 5.09 2.02 -5.40
C ILE A 389 5.05 2.50 -6.84
N ILE A 390 5.11 3.81 -7.08
CA ILE A 390 5.09 4.39 -8.42
C ILE A 390 6.31 3.96 -9.22
N GLU A 391 7.50 3.98 -8.62
CA GLU A 391 8.74 3.52 -9.27
C GLU A 391 8.58 2.08 -9.80
N ALA A 392 8.11 1.16 -8.97
CA ALA A 392 7.84 -0.22 -9.39
C ALA A 392 6.76 -0.33 -10.48
N LEU A 393 5.73 0.53 -10.43
CA LEU A 393 4.66 0.55 -11.44
C LEU A 393 5.11 1.16 -12.76
N GLN A 394 5.97 2.18 -12.74
CA GLN A 394 6.55 2.79 -13.94
C GLN A 394 7.48 1.83 -14.70
N GLU A 395 8.00 0.81 -14.03
CA GLU A 395 8.75 -0.27 -14.67
C GLU A 395 7.80 -1.36 -15.21
N THR A 396 6.87 -1.83 -14.39
CA THR A 396 6.02 -3.00 -14.70
C THR A 396 4.89 -2.70 -15.69
N LEU A 397 4.23 -1.54 -15.60
CA LEU A 397 3.05 -1.25 -16.43
C LEU A 397 3.40 -1.02 -17.89
N PRO A 398 4.51 -0.35 -18.25
CA PRO A 398 4.99 -0.28 -19.62
C PRO A 398 5.27 -1.68 -20.22
N GLU A 399 5.93 -2.55 -19.47
CA GLU A 399 6.18 -3.93 -19.89
C GLU A 399 4.87 -4.68 -20.16
N LEU A 400 3.88 -4.51 -19.30
CA LEU A 400 2.55 -5.09 -19.48
C LEU A 400 1.85 -4.59 -20.75
N ALA A 401 1.91 -3.28 -21.03
CA ALA A 401 1.31 -2.69 -22.21
C ALA A 401 2.00 -3.22 -23.50
N SER A 402 3.34 -3.27 -23.50
CA SER A 402 4.13 -3.82 -24.61
C SER A 402 3.80 -5.30 -24.84
N ALA A 403 3.74 -6.12 -23.78
CA ALA A 403 3.38 -7.53 -23.89
C ALA A 403 1.96 -7.74 -24.42
N CYS A 404 0.99 -6.90 -24.03
CA CYS A 404 -0.38 -6.96 -24.55
C CYS A 404 -0.45 -6.61 -26.06
N ILE A 405 0.29 -5.58 -26.50
CA ILE A 405 0.33 -5.21 -27.92
C ILE A 405 1.02 -6.31 -28.74
N ASN A 406 2.12 -6.87 -28.23
CA ASN A 406 2.79 -7.98 -28.88
C ASN A 406 1.90 -9.24 -28.94
N ALA A 407 1.10 -9.51 -27.92
CA ALA A 407 0.08 -10.56 -28.00
C ALA A 407 -0.96 -10.29 -29.09
N TYR A 408 -1.35 -9.03 -29.30
CA TYR A 408 -2.23 -8.63 -30.39
C TYR A 408 -1.60 -8.83 -31.76
N HIS A 409 -0.31 -8.47 -31.94
CA HIS A 409 0.43 -8.70 -33.16
C HIS A 409 0.56 -10.20 -33.48
N ILE A 410 0.87 -11.03 -32.48
CA ILE A 410 0.92 -12.49 -32.62
C ILE A 410 -0.44 -13.03 -33.10
N LEU A 411 -1.54 -12.57 -32.51
CA LEU A 411 -2.90 -12.95 -32.90
C LEU A 411 -3.19 -12.62 -34.39
N HIS A 412 -2.72 -11.48 -34.86
CA HIS A 412 -2.93 -11.00 -36.24
C HIS A 412 -1.83 -11.44 -37.21
N LYS A 413 -0.82 -12.20 -36.73
CA LYS A 413 0.34 -12.64 -37.51
C LYS A 413 1.18 -11.47 -38.05
N GLU A 414 1.24 -10.41 -37.28
CA GLU A 414 2.08 -9.26 -37.52
C GLU A 414 3.44 -9.44 -36.82
N PRO A 415 4.49 -8.77 -37.27
CA PRO A 415 5.79 -8.83 -36.59
C PRO A 415 5.70 -8.20 -35.21
N VAL A 416 6.43 -8.76 -34.25
CA VAL A 416 6.59 -8.21 -32.91
C VAL A 416 7.31 -6.87 -33.00
N ALA A 417 6.85 -5.89 -32.26
CA ALA A 417 7.43 -4.56 -32.19
C ALA A 417 8.17 -4.36 -30.85
N GLU A 418 9.33 -3.74 -30.89
CA GLU A 418 9.99 -3.19 -29.72
C GLU A 418 9.28 -1.87 -29.38
N LEU A 419 8.56 -1.86 -28.26
CA LEU A 419 7.81 -0.73 -27.78
C LEU A 419 8.31 -0.37 -26.39
N GLU A 420 8.53 0.91 -26.16
CA GLU A 420 8.88 1.49 -24.87
C GLU A 420 7.77 2.46 -24.43
N PRO A 421 6.60 1.95 -24.06
CA PRO A 421 5.56 2.82 -23.53
C PRO A 421 5.99 3.39 -22.20
N SER A 422 5.46 4.57 -21.87
CA SER A 422 5.63 5.20 -20.56
C SER A 422 4.28 5.48 -19.93
N ILE A 423 4.28 5.63 -18.61
CA ILE A 423 3.10 6.03 -17.84
C ILE A 423 3.53 7.02 -16.78
N ASP A 424 2.80 8.12 -16.68
CA ASP A 424 3.01 9.10 -15.63
C ASP A 424 1.96 8.96 -14.52
N PHE A 425 2.35 9.35 -13.31
CA PHE A 425 1.48 9.44 -12.16
C PHE A 425 1.53 10.88 -11.64
N GLY A 426 0.42 11.58 -11.75
CA GLY A 426 0.29 12.96 -11.29
C GLY A 426 0.76 13.16 -9.84
N GLU A 427 1.08 14.37 -9.49
CA GLU A 427 1.56 14.71 -8.14
C GLU A 427 0.51 14.42 -7.05
N TYR A 428 0.98 13.98 -5.87
CA TYR A 428 0.11 13.63 -4.75
C TYR A 428 -0.57 14.85 -4.11
N SER A 429 0.10 15.98 -4.09
CA SER A 429 -0.42 17.17 -3.47
C SER A 429 -0.74 18.22 -4.53
N ASN A 430 -2.00 18.34 -4.90
CA ASN A 430 -2.50 19.67 -5.22
C ASN A 430 -2.54 20.45 -3.90
N PRO A 431 -1.62 21.39 -3.64
CA PRO A 431 -1.77 22.29 -2.52
C PRO A 431 -3.14 22.95 -2.66
N SER A 432 -3.84 23.19 -1.54
CA SER A 432 -5.14 23.86 -1.62
C SER A 432 -4.97 25.14 -2.45
N PHE A 433 -5.97 25.49 -3.25
CA PHE A 433 -5.94 26.72 -4.07
C PHE A 433 -5.42 27.94 -3.28
N GLU A 434 -5.81 28.06 -2.02
CA GLU A 434 -5.32 29.10 -1.10
C GLU A 434 -3.82 29.00 -0.83
N SER A 435 -3.29 27.78 -0.65
CA SER A 435 -1.86 27.55 -0.42
C SER A 435 -1.03 27.79 -1.69
N GLN A 436 -1.55 27.45 -2.87
CA GLN A 436 -0.93 27.77 -4.16
C GLN A 436 -0.87 29.28 -4.37
N VAL A 437 -2.00 29.98 -4.16
CA VAL A 437 -2.07 31.44 -4.26
C VAL A 437 -1.11 32.10 -3.28
N GLU A 438 -1.04 31.63 -2.04
CA GLU A 438 -0.12 32.18 -1.03
C GLU A 438 1.34 31.96 -1.40
N THR A 439 1.70 30.78 -1.90
CA THR A 439 3.06 30.44 -2.34
C THR A 439 3.46 31.26 -3.56
N LEU A 440 2.59 31.34 -4.58
CA LEU A 440 2.84 32.12 -5.79
C LEU A 440 2.86 33.62 -5.50
N SER A 441 2.04 34.11 -4.57
CA SER A 441 2.06 35.53 -4.15
C SER A 441 3.37 35.90 -3.42
N LYS A 442 3.95 34.96 -2.65
CA LYS A 442 5.24 35.14 -1.96
C LYS A 442 6.44 35.03 -2.91
N ALA A 443 6.31 34.37 -4.04
CA ALA A 443 7.37 34.25 -5.03
C ALA A 443 7.72 35.56 -5.76
N ARG A 444 6.91 36.62 -5.59
CA ARG A 444 7.01 37.87 -6.36
C ARG A 444 7.47 39.14 -5.64
N PRO A 445 7.41 39.35 -4.31
CA PRO A 445 7.79 40.60 -3.73
C PRO A 445 9.30 40.82 -3.74
N GLY A 446 9.78 41.74 -4.59
CA GLY A 446 11.12 42.34 -4.56
C GLY A 446 12.20 41.64 -5.37
N SER A 447 12.14 40.33 -5.59
CA SER A 447 13.05 39.57 -6.46
C SER A 447 12.29 38.37 -7.02
N PRO A 448 11.71 38.45 -8.21
CA PRO A 448 10.84 37.38 -8.74
C PRO A 448 11.65 36.12 -9.00
N ILE A 449 11.27 35.04 -8.31
CA ILE A 449 11.84 33.69 -8.48
C ILE A 449 11.21 32.98 -9.69
N MET A 450 9.95 33.35 -10.03
CA MET A 450 9.19 32.78 -11.16
C MET A 450 8.69 33.88 -12.10
N SER A 451 8.66 33.59 -13.40
CA SER A 451 8.02 34.46 -14.39
C SER A 451 6.48 34.43 -14.25
N ILE A 452 5.78 35.41 -14.83
CA ILE A 452 4.31 35.44 -14.82
C ILE A 452 3.75 34.26 -15.61
N GLU A 453 4.40 33.91 -16.69
CA GLU A 453 4.06 32.75 -17.51
C GLU A 453 4.13 31.45 -16.70
N ALA A 454 5.24 31.22 -15.99
CA ALA A 454 5.42 30.06 -15.13
C ALA A 454 4.40 30.01 -13.98
N GLN A 455 4.02 31.16 -13.42
CA GLN A 455 2.99 31.23 -12.37
C GLN A 455 1.59 30.88 -12.90
N VAL A 456 1.25 31.33 -14.11
CA VAL A 456 -0.04 31.00 -14.75
C VAL A 456 -0.08 29.54 -15.15
N GLU A 457 1.03 29.00 -15.64
CA GLU A 457 1.15 27.57 -15.98
C GLU A 457 1.00 26.69 -14.75
N GLU A 458 1.72 26.98 -13.67
CA GLU A 458 1.66 26.24 -12.40
C GLU A 458 0.26 26.26 -11.77
N MET A 459 -0.44 27.39 -11.89
CA MET A 459 -1.75 27.55 -11.25
C MET A 459 -2.91 27.00 -12.08
N TRP A 460 -2.82 27.04 -13.41
CA TRP A 460 -3.93 26.78 -14.31
C TRP A 460 -3.62 25.76 -15.41
N GLY A 461 -2.40 25.18 -15.43
CA GLY A 461 -1.91 24.30 -16.48
C GLY A 461 -2.90 23.25 -16.95
N ASP A 462 -3.48 22.50 -16.02
CA ASP A 462 -4.42 21.42 -16.31
C ASP A 462 -5.88 21.85 -16.47
N ASN A 463 -6.21 23.09 -16.06
CA ASN A 463 -7.60 23.53 -15.93
C ASN A 463 -8.05 24.52 -17.03
N LYS A 464 -7.10 25.08 -17.80
CA LYS A 464 -7.37 26.10 -18.81
C LYS A 464 -6.58 25.83 -20.09
N ASP A 465 -7.18 26.23 -21.21
CA ASP A 465 -6.56 26.13 -22.53
C ASP A 465 -5.44 27.17 -22.75
N GLU A 466 -4.56 26.90 -23.69
CA GLU A 466 -3.39 27.71 -24.00
C GLU A 466 -3.75 29.17 -24.38
N ASP A 467 -4.88 29.39 -25.04
CA ASP A 467 -5.32 30.71 -25.45
C ASP A 467 -5.78 31.53 -24.25
N TRP A 468 -6.45 30.92 -23.29
CA TRP A 468 -6.81 31.56 -22.03
C TRP A 468 -5.58 31.92 -21.19
N LYS A 469 -4.61 31.01 -21.10
CA LYS A 469 -3.34 31.23 -20.36
C LYS A 469 -2.58 32.41 -20.92
N LYS A 470 -2.45 32.53 -22.25
CA LYS A 470 -1.81 33.65 -22.93
C LYS A 470 -2.52 34.98 -22.66
N GLN A 471 -3.86 34.98 -22.67
CA GLN A 471 -4.63 36.17 -22.32
C GLN A 471 -4.44 36.59 -20.86
N GLU A 472 -4.39 35.66 -19.94
CA GLU A 472 -4.20 35.92 -18.53
C GLU A 472 -2.79 36.43 -18.23
N VAL A 473 -1.76 35.87 -18.86
CA VAL A 473 -0.38 36.38 -18.82
C VAL A 473 -0.32 37.82 -19.30
N ALA A 474 -0.98 38.15 -20.41
CA ALA A 474 -1.02 39.52 -20.95
C ALA A 474 -1.72 40.50 -19.99
N ARG A 475 -2.81 40.07 -19.34
CA ARG A 475 -3.50 40.87 -18.32
C ARG A 475 -2.61 41.13 -17.11
N LEU A 476 -1.99 40.11 -16.56
CA LEU A 476 -1.11 40.20 -15.40
C LEU A 476 0.13 41.05 -15.69
N LYS A 477 0.70 40.99 -16.91
CA LYS A 477 1.80 41.85 -17.34
C LYS A 477 1.34 43.31 -17.42
N ALA A 478 0.15 43.59 -17.97
CA ALA A 478 -0.41 44.92 -18.06
C ALA A 478 -0.69 45.52 -16.66
N GLU A 479 -1.27 44.74 -15.74
CA GLU A 479 -1.50 45.13 -14.34
C GLU A 479 -0.20 45.40 -13.57
N ALA A 480 0.86 44.63 -13.87
CA ALA A 480 2.20 44.79 -13.28
C ALA A 480 2.98 45.97 -13.89
N GLY A 481 2.45 46.65 -14.91
CA GLY A 481 3.14 47.75 -15.59
C GLY A 481 4.34 47.33 -16.41
N ILE A 482 4.45 46.04 -16.76
CA ILE A 482 5.51 45.50 -17.59
C ILE A 482 5.11 45.74 -19.05
N VAL A 483 5.69 46.76 -19.68
CA VAL A 483 5.53 47.04 -21.10
C VAL A 483 6.51 46.12 -21.85
N GLU A 484 6.02 45.22 -22.70
CA GLU A 484 6.86 44.55 -23.65
C GLU A 484 7.50 45.57 -24.57
N MET A 485 8.82 45.77 -24.48
CA MET A 485 9.55 46.46 -25.52
C MET A 485 9.55 45.56 -26.75
N GLU A 486 8.77 45.94 -27.77
CA GLU A 486 8.96 45.38 -29.11
C GLU A 486 10.43 45.60 -29.49
N GLU A 487 11.16 44.54 -29.79
CA GLU A 487 12.48 44.67 -30.37
C GLU A 487 12.38 45.54 -31.63
N PRO A 488 13.15 46.60 -31.73
CA PRO A 488 13.10 47.43 -32.94
C PRO A 488 13.54 46.53 -34.12
N GLY A 489 12.61 46.26 -35.01
CA GLY A 489 12.84 45.50 -36.19
C GLY A 489 14.04 46.06 -36.96
N VAL A 490 15.10 45.24 -37.11
CA VAL A 490 16.25 45.54 -37.95
C VAL A 490 15.79 45.61 -39.40
N ASN A 491 15.42 46.79 -39.84
CA ASN A 491 15.06 47.05 -41.22
C ASN A 491 16.38 47.21 -42.00
N THR A 492 16.88 46.12 -42.54
CA THR A 492 17.98 46.10 -43.52
C THR A 492 17.45 46.54 -44.89
N SER A 493 17.30 47.85 -45.08
CA SER A 493 17.31 48.45 -46.43
C SER A 493 18.61 49.23 -46.59
N LEU A 494 19.53 48.64 -47.31
CA LEU A 494 20.71 49.31 -47.89
C LEU A 494 20.22 50.44 -48.81
N GLY A 495 20.30 51.69 -48.40
CA GLY A 495 20.10 52.88 -49.18
C GLY A 495 21.31 53.78 -49.05
N GLU A 496 22.02 53.96 -50.15
CA GLU A 496 23.13 54.79 -50.53
C GLU A 496 23.48 55.96 -49.60
N PHE A 497 24.76 55.93 -49.13
CA PHE A 497 25.44 57.06 -48.53
C PHE A 497 25.87 58.07 -49.58
N ASN A 498 25.37 59.32 -49.47
CA ASN A 498 25.94 60.46 -50.18
C ASN A 498 26.65 61.34 -49.15
N ILE A 499 27.96 61.50 -49.35
CA ILE A 499 28.85 62.32 -48.53
C ILE A 499 28.77 63.78 -49.01
N GLN A 500 28.47 64.71 -48.11
CA GLN A 500 28.90 66.10 -48.32
C GLN A 500 29.17 66.76 -46.95
N GLY A 501 30.41 67.27 -46.86
CA GLY A 501 31.06 67.76 -45.67
C GLY A 501 30.62 69.18 -45.25
N GLY A 502 31.09 69.56 -44.11
CA GLY A 502 31.03 70.94 -43.59
C GLY A 502 31.42 71.06 -42.14
N ASP A 503 32.62 71.43 -41.99
CA ASP A 503 33.35 72.13 -40.94
C ASP A 503 32.63 72.65 -39.71
N GLY A 504 33.32 72.56 -38.55
CA GLY A 504 33.46 73.72 -37.66
C GLY A 504 33.22 73.49 -36.20
N ASN A 505 34.31 73.40 -35.51
CA ASN A 505 34.71 74.15 -34.33
C ASN A 505 34.54 73.57 -32.94
N ALA A 506 35.66 73.71 -32.28
CA ALA A 506 36.12 73.35 -30.96
C ALA A 506 35.37 73.99 -29.80
N GLY A 507 35.52 73.38 -28.66
CA GLY A 507 35.25 73.97 -27.35
C GLY A 507 35.59 73.02 -26.21
N GLU A 508 36.74 73.26 -25.63
CA GLU A 508 37.38 72.67 -24.47
C GLU A 508 36.56 72.67 -23.18
N GLY A 509 36.89 71.73 -22.30
CA GLY A 509 37.08 72.12 -20.90
C GLY A 509 36.29 71.34 -19.86
N GLY A 510 37.02 70.67 -19.02
CA GLY A 510 36.71 70.58 -17.62
C GLY A 510 36.71 69.18 -16.98
N GLU A 511 37.88 68.72 -16.62
CA GLU A 511 38.09 67.76 -15.52
C GLU A 511 37.55 68.37 -14.24
N GLU A 512 36.96 67.54 -13.38
CA GLU A 512 37.21 67.58 -11.94
C GLU A 512 36.77 66.29 -11.26
N ASP A 513 37.75 65.65 -10.77
CA ASP A 513 37.89 64.59 -9.80
C ASP A 513 37.43 65.11 -8.42
N VAL A 514 36.68 64.32 -7.65
CA VAL A 514 36.78 64.30 -6.19
C VAL A 514 36.19 63.00 -5.63
N SER A 515 37.09 62.18 -5.11
CA SER A 515 36.95 61.18 -4.08
C SER A 515 36.22 61.70 -2.83
N ASN A 516 35.46 60.83 -2.17
CA ASN A 516 35.54 60.67 -0.69
C ASN A 516 34.65 59.50 -0.20
N GLU A 517 35.26 58.46 0.30
CA GLU A 517 34.79 57.79 1.52
C GLU A 517 35.07 58.66 2.74
N PRO A 518 34.41 58.54 3.89
CA PRO A 518 34.83 57.53 4.86
C PRO A 518 33.78 56.97 5.85
N GLU A 519 34.18 55.82 6.47
CA GLU A 519 34.03 55.37 7.88
C GLU A 519 32.64 55.47 8.54
N GLY A 520 32.02 54.43 9.02
CA GLY A 520 32.44 53.56 10.12
C GLY A 520 31.90 54.02 11.47
N VAL A 521 30.96 53.27 12.13
CA VAL A 521 30.92 53.16 13.62
C VAL A 521 30.10 51.95 14.05
N GLN A 522 30.71 51.19 14.93
CA GLN A 522 30.32 50.09 15.77
C GLN A 522 29.11 50.36 16.70
N GLY A 523 28.51 49.29 17.17
CA GLY A 523 27.93 49.24 18.52
C GLY A 523 26.83 48.22 18.75
N THR A 524 27.20 47.09 19.27
CA THR A 524 26.39 46.12 20.07
C THR A 524 25.97 46.75 21.43
N PRO A 525 25.09 46.12 22.22
CA PRO A 525 25.08 44.68 22.57
C PRO A 525 23.82 43.91 22.15
#